data_841c286b99071f983bf7e2816ba11669
#
_entry.id   841c286b99071f983bf7e2816ba11669
#
_cell.length_a   1.000
_cell.length_b   1.000
_cell.length_c   1.000
_cell.angle_alpha   90.00
_cell.angle_beta   90.00
_cell.angle_gamma   90.00
#
_symmetry.space_group_name_H-M   'P 1'
#
loop_
_entity.id
_entity.type
_entity.pdbx_description
1 polymer ?
#
loop_
_entity_poly.entity_id
_entity_poly.type
_entity_poly.pdbx_seq_one_letter_code
_entity_poly.pdbx_strand_id
1 'polypeptide(L)'
;MIPNSATRFCCAVALLLLAACEDEETSRQPSPGTRSELKLDLSSFRFAIEQGRNTYYQSRNYIESGGIGATLTRGKVCVENGKNCVESSVQYRVEAGKTLTQPNHKVATILDKDNITIEYWGTADNGEPVHIRRTVKTSGAKVTVQ
;
A
#
# COMPACT_ATOMS: atom_id res chain seq x y z
N MET A 1 -79.02 22.50 -28.31
CA MET A 1 -78.91 22.05 -29.74
C MET A 1 -77.51 21.44 -29.88
N ILE A 2 -77.51 20.21 -30.20
CA ILE A 2 -76.38 19.34 -30.58
C ILE A 2 -76.01 19.69 -32.05
N PRO A 3 -74.90 19.38 -32.72
CA PRO A 3 -74.09 18.13 -32.57
C PRO A 3 -72.55 18.27 -32.77
N ASN A 4 -71.86 17.19 -32.40
CA ASN A 4 -70.96 16.30 -33.17
C ASN A 4 -69.75 16.90 -33.91
N SER A 5 -68.58 16.40 -33.66
CA SER A 5 -68.04 15.31 -34.50
C SER A 5 -66.68 14.89 -34.08
N ALA A 6 -66.50 13.60 -34.06
CA ALA A 6 -65.23 12.89 -33.86
C ALA A 6 -64.24 13.14 -34.98
N THR A 7 -62.96 13.11 -34.66
CA THR A 7 -61.96 12.61 -35.60
C THR A 7 -60.77 12.00 -34.82
N ARG A 8 -60.64 10.70 -35.01
CA ARG A 8 -59.51 9.88 -34.55
C ARG A 8 -58.31 10.20 -35.42
N PHE A 9 -57.16 10.47 -34.77
CA PHE A 9 -55.91 10.29 -35.46
C PHE A 9 -55.00 9.43 -34.56
N CYS A 10 -54.78 8.21 -34.98
CA CYS A 10 -53.74 7.33 -34.54
C CYS A 10 -52.39 7.91 -34.99
N CYS A 11 -51.51 8.25 -34.05
CA CYS A 11 -50.09 8.34 -34.33
C CYS A 11 -49.37 7.37 -33.42
N ALA A 12 -48.95 6.26 -34.03
CA ALA A 12 -48.03 5.33 -33.43
C ALA A 12 -46.66 6.01 -33.29
N VAL A 13 -46.28 6.31 -32.07
CA VAL A 13 -44.92 6.72 -31.78
C VAL A 13 -44.18 5.47 -31.32
N ALA A 14 -43.27 4.99 -32.18
CA ALA A 14 -42.32 3.95 -31.86
C ALA A 14 -41.34 4.48 -30.80
N LEU A 15 -41.48 4.02 -29.57
CA LEU A 15 -40.43 4.20 -28.53
C LEU A 15 -39.26 3.30 -28.89
N LEU A 16 -38.20 3.89 -29.40
CA LEU A 16 -36.85 3.29 -29.37
C LEU A 16 -36.36 3.33 -27.92
N LEU A 17 -36.43 2.18 -27.25
CA LEU A 17 -35.74 1.93 -26.02
C LEU A 17 -34.22 1.81 -26.29
N LEU A 18 -33.50 2.91 -26.15
CA LEU A 18 -32.06 2.88 -25.97
C LEU A 18 -31.79 2.30 -24.57
N ALA A 19 -31.45 1.00 -24.52
CA ALA A 19 -30.86 0.41 -23.35
C ALA A 19 -29.46 1.01 -23.18
N ALA A 20 -29.33 2.02 -22.32
CA ALA A 20 -28.04 2.42 -21.77
C ALA A 20 -27.59 1.28 -20.87
N CYS A 21 -26.57 0.51 -21.29
CA CYS A 21 -25.77 -0.29 -20.39
C CYS A 21 -24.98 0.71 -19.55
N GLU A 22 -25.48 1.02 -18.36
CA GLU A 22 -24.66 1.56 -17.30
C GLU A 22 -23.76 0.42 -16.84
N ASP A 23 -22.48 0.48 -17.22
CA ASP A 23 -21.43 -0.28 -16.56
C ASP A 23 -21.39 0.17 -15.10
N GLU A 24 -22.11 -0.53 -14.23
CA GLU A 24 -21.87 -0.48 -12.79
C GLU A 24 -20.43 -0.97 -12.57
N GLU A 25 -19.47 -0.05 -12.52
CA GLU A 25 -18.24 -0.26 -11.80
C GLU A 25 -18.63 -0.58 -10.35
N THR A 26 -18.87 -1.85 -10.10
CA THR A 26 -19.03 -2.38 -8.76
C THR A 26 -17.72 -2.11 -8.02
N SER A 27 -17.65 -0.96 -7.39
CA SER A 27 -16.66 -0.67 -6.36
C SER A 27 -16.78 -1.79 -5.32
N ARG A 28 -15.97 -2.84 -5.49
CA ARG A 28 -15.85 -3.91 -4.50
C ARG A 28 -15.32 -3.27 -3.22
N GLN A 29 -16.23 -2.89 -2.36
CA GLN A 29 -15.92 -2.55 -0.99
C GLN A 29 -15.26 -3.79 -0.38
N PRO A 30 -14.02 -3.69 0.16
CA PRO A 30 -13.37 -4.83 0.79
C PRO A 30 -14.30 -5.41 1.85
N SER A 31 -14.50 -6.72 1.84
CA SER A 31 -15.20 -7.40 2.94
C SER A 31 -14.51 -7.03 4.25
N PRO A 32 -15.25 -6.78 5.35
CA PRO A 32 -14.64 -6.55 6.65
C PRO A 32 -13.69 -7.70 6.96
N GLY A 33 -12.39 -7.41 7.02
CA GLY A 33 -11.37 -8.39 7.35
C GLY A 33 -11.50 -8.84 8.81
N THR A 34 -11.03 -10.03 9.10
CA THR A 34 -11.02 -10.57 10.46
C THR A 34 -9.71 -10.27 11.19
N ARG A 35 -8.67 -9.88 10.47
CA ARG A 35 -7.34 -9.54 11.02
C ARG A 35 -6.59 -8.55 10.11
N SER A 36 -5.60 -7.89 10.66
CA SER A 36 -4.66 -7.09 9.85
C SER A 36 -3.59 -8.00 9.25
N GLU A 37 -3.40 -7.91 7.93
CA GLU A 37 -2.32 -8.58 7.21
C GLU A 37 -1.41 -7.52 6.59
N LEU A 38 -0.50 -7.00 7.41
CA LEU A 38 0.43 -5.96 6.98
C LEU A 38 1.75 -6.56 6.51
N LYS A 39 2.23 -6.09 5.35
CA LYS A 39 3.53 -6.45 4.76
C LYS A 39 4.35 -5.20 4.51
N LEU A 40 5.66 -5.33 4.66
CA LEU A 40 6.63 -4.35 4.20
C LEU A 40 7.22 -4.83 2.87
N ASP A 41 7.09 -4.04 1.82
CA ASP A 41 7.80 -4.24 0.56
C ASP A 41 8.79 -3.08 0.30
N LEU A 42 9.89 -3.38 -0.36
CA LEU A 42 10.97 -2.43 -0.63
C LEU A 42 11.20 -2.34 -2.13
N SER A 43 11.20 -1.13 -2.65
CA SER A 43 11.32 -0.86 -4.08
C SER A 43 12.19 0.35 -4.38
N SER A 44 12.41 0.63 -5.66
CA SER A 44 13.11 1.85 -6.14
C SER A 44 14.51 2.00 -5.55
N PHE A 45 15.27 0.91 -5.51
CA PHE A 45 16.63 0.94 -4.98
C PHE A 45 17.57 1.78 -5.84
N ARG A 46 18.35 2.64 -5.17
CA ARG A 46 19.47 3.36 -5.74
C ARG A 46 20.66 3.24 -4.82
N PHE A 47 21.81 2.88 -5.37
CA PHE A 47 23.08 2.76 -4.66
C PHE A 47 23.94 4.01 -4.88
N ALA A 48 24.65 4.44 -3.83
CA ALA A 48 25.70 5.44 -3.88
C ALA A 48 26.77 5.14 -2.82
N ILE A 49 27.98 5.63 -3.03
CA ILE A 49 29.00 5.67 -1.99
C ILE A 49 29.03 7.10 -1.44
N GLU A 50 28.69 7.24 -0.17
CA GLU A 50 28.64 8.55 0.51
C GLU A 50 29.47 8.52 1.78
N GLN A 51 30.42 9.43 1.89
CA GLN A 51 31.32 9.51 3.05
C GLN A 51 32.01 8.18 3.40
N GLY A 52 32.41 7.43 2.34
CA GLY A 52 33.06 6.11 2.50
C GLY A 52 32.12 4.98 2.94
N ARG A 53 30.79 5.16 2.87
CA ARG A 53 29.79 4.15 3.22
C ARG A 53 28.99 3.74 1.99
N ASN A 54 28.67 2.45 1.91
CA ASN A 54 27.68 1.95 0.97
C ASN A 54 26.28 2.42 1.39
N THR A 55 25.66 3.28 0.58
CA THR A 55 24.38 3.92 0.87
C THR A 55 23.32 3.44 -0.09
N TYR A 56 22.21 2.98 0.45
CA TYR A 56 21.06 2.45 -0.27
C TYR A 56 19.86 3.34 -0.04
N TYR A 57 19.34 3.94 -1.11
CA TYR A 57 18.08 4.65 -1.12
C TYR A 57 16.99 3.69 -1.55
N GLN A 58 15.80 3.80 -0.97
CA GLN A 58 14.69 2.91 -1.26
C GLN A 58 13.36 3.54 -0.90
N SER A 59 12.29 3.06 -1.53
CA SER A 59 10.91 3.29 -1.10
C SER A 59 10.45 2.14 -0.20
N ARG A 60 9.69 2.46 0.85
CA ARG A 60 9.05 1.49 1.74
C ARG A 60 7.55 1.51 1.50
N ASN A 61 7.00 0.38 1.10
CA ASN A 61 5.58 0.20 0.85
C ASN A 61 5.01 -0.67 1.96
N TYR A 62 4.11 -0.11 2.75
CA TYR A 62 3.38 -0.82 3.80
C TYR A 62 2.03 -1.20 3.21
N ILE A 63 1.83 -2.50 2.96
CA ILE A 63 0.69 -3.04 2.23
C ILE A 63 -0.21 -3.77 3.22
N GLU A 64 -1.44 -3.29 3.39
CA GLU A 64 -2.46 -3.97 4.18
C GLU A 64 -3.42 -4.73 3.26
N SER A 65 -3.61 -6.04 3.48
CA SER A 65 -4.44 -6.91 2.65
C SER A 65 -5.50 -7.72 3.43
N GLY A 66 -5.50 -7.65 4.76
CA GLY A 66 -6.44 -8.39 5.61
C GLY A 66 -7.75 -7.66 5.86
N GLY A 67 -7.87 -6.38 5.46
CA GLY A 67 -9.07 -5.58 5.60
C GLY A 67 -9.23 -4.86 6.95
N ILE A 68 -8.21 -4.89 7.82
CA ILE A 68 -8.15 -4.12 9.07
C ILE A 68 -6.91 -3.24 9.04
N GLY A 69 -7.10 -1.93 9.10
CA GLY A 69 -6.02 -0.95 9.11
C GLY A 69 -5.12 -1.07 10.34
N ALA A 70 -3.93 -0.46 10.27
CA ALA A 70 -2.97 -0.46 11.38
C ALA A 70 -2.22 0.86 11.47
N THR A 71 -1.73 1.17 12.67
CA THR A 71 -0.83 2.30 12.91
C THR A 71 0.50 1.78 13.43
N LEU A 72 1.56 2.03 12.68
CA LEU A 72 2.94 1.72 13.09
C LEU A 72 3.48 2.89 13.90
N THR A 73 4.04 2.60 15.08
CA THR A 73 4.50 3.61 16.04
C THR A 73 6.00 3.55 16.30
N ARG A 74 6.67 2.46 15.95
CA ARG A 74 8.09 2.26 16.14
C ARG A 74 8.72 1.61 14.91
N GLY A 75 9.89 2.12 14.51
CA GLY A 75 10.72 1.54 13.47
C GLY A 75 12.13 1.25 13.98
N LYS A 76 12.76 0.20 13.44
CA LYS A 76 14.14 -0.18 13.71
C LYS A 76 14.85 -0.58 12.43
N VAL A 77 16.05 -0.09 12.24
CA VAL A 77 16.92 -0.49 11.15
C VAL A 77 18.24 -0.95 11.75
N CYS A 78 18.67 -2.15 11.41
CA CYS A 78 19.96 -2.69 11.79
C CYS A 78 20.84 -2.92 10.56
N VAL A 79 22.07 -2.51 10.64
CA VAL A 79 23.14 -2.72 9.64
C VAL A 79 24.30 -3.47 10.26
N GLU A 80 25.36 -3.75 9.49
CA GLU A 80 26.56 -4.43 9.96
C GLU A 80 26.23 -5.81 10.57
N ASN A 81 25.38 -6.57 9.85
CA ASN A 81 24.87 -7.87 10.31
C ASN A 81 24.22 -7.82 11.71
N GLY A 82 23.48 -6.75 11.97
CA GLY A 82 22.75 -6.56 13.23
C GLY A 82 23.54 -5.92 14.37
N LYS A 83 24.81 -5.55 14.16
CA LYS A 83 25.65 -4.95 15.19
C LYS A 83 25.35 -3.47 15.44
N ASN A 84 24.84 -2.76 14.43
CA ASN A 84 24.57 -1.34 14.50
C ASN A 84 23.09 -1.11 14.19
N CYS A 85 22.32 -0.70 15.18
CA CYS A 85 20.87 -0.52 15.07
C CYS A 85 20.45 0.90 15.48
N VAL A 86 19.50 1.44 14.74
CA VAL A 86 18.84 2.71 15.06
C VAL A 86 17.34 2.44 15.20
N GLU A 87 16.77 2.91 16.30
CA GLU A 87 15.32 2.92 16.53
C GLU A 87 14.79 4.35 16.48
N SER A 88 13.54 4.49 16.04
CA SER A 88 12.84 5.76 16.03
C SER A 88 11.35 5.57 16.22
N SER A 89 10.71 6.55 16.85
CA SER A 89 9.26 6.66 16.85
C SER A 89 8.81 7.13 15.46
N VAL A 90 7.73 6.52 14.97
CA VAL A 90 7.07 6.85 13.71
C VAL A 90 5.57 6.97 13.94
N GLN A 91 4.86 7.53 12.98
CA GLN A 91 3.39 7.61 12.99
C GLN A 91 2.91 7.29 11.56
N TYR A 92 2.93 6.01 11.20
CA TYR A 92 2.53 5.55 9.87
C TYR A 92 1.18 4.88 9.94
N ARG A 93 0.17 5.54 9.39
CA ARG A 93 -1.17 5.00 9.26
C ARG A 93 -1.31 4.26 7.94
N VAL A 94 -1.70 2.99 8.00
CA VAL A 94 -2.03 2.16 6.84
C VAL A 94 -3.51 1.80 6.93
N GLU A 95 -4.29 2.31 6.00
CA GLU A 95 -5.73 2.06 5.95
C GLU A 95 -6.02 0.62 5.46
N ALA A 96 -7.18 0.09 5.87
CA ALA A 96 -7.64 -1.24 5.45
C ALA A 96 -7.63 -1.40 3.93
N GLY A 97 -6.97 -2.45 3.44
CA GLY A 97 -6.86 -2.75 2.01
C GLY A 97 -6.05 -1.73 1.19
N LYS A 98 -5.22 -0.89 1.85
CA LYS A 98 -4.44 0.16 1.19
C LYS A 98 -2.94 -0.06 1.33
N THR A 99 -2.22 0.70 0.53
CA THR A 99 -0.75 0.79 0.60
C THR A 99 -0.35 2.20 0.98
N LEU A 100 0.48 2.32 2.02
CA LEU A 100 1.20 3.55 2.33
C LEU A 100 2.61 3.45 1.75
N THR A 101 3.01 4.39 0.90
CA THR A 101 4.36 4.48 0.35
C THR A 101 5.13 5.63 1.00
N GLN A 102 6.31 5.30 1.53
CA GLN A 102 7.28 6.26 2.06
C GLN A 102 8.51 6.25 1.16
N PRO A 103 8.71 7.26 0.31
CA PRO A 103 9.86 7.33 -0.60
C PRO A 103 11.14 7.80 0.10
N ASN A 104 12.27 7.61 -0.58
CA ASN A 104 13.57 8.22 -0.24
C ASN A 104 14.13 7.86 1.15
N HIS A 105 13.80 6.69 1.67
CA HIS A 105 14.52 6.18 2.83
C HIS A 105 15.98 5.91 2.48
N LYS A 106 16.87 6.20 3.43
CA LYS A 106 18.30 6.00 3.28
C LYS A 106 18.83 5.07 4.37
N VAL A 107 19.61 4.06 3.99
CA VAL A 107 20.34 3.18 4.89
C VAL A 107 21.79 3.12 4.43
N ALA A 108 22.73 3.28 5.36
CA ALA A 108 24.16 3.26 5.06
C ALA A 108 24.89 2.25 5.95
N THR A 109 25.81 1.49 5.33
CA THR A 109 26.68 0.53 6.03
C THR A 109 28.13 0.71 5.59
N ILE A 110 29.06 0.33 6.47
CA ILE A 110 30.49 0.30 6.14
C ILE A 110 30.91 -1.02 5.49
N LEU A 111 30.04 -2.04 5.48
CA LEU A 111 30.33 -3.35 4.95
C LEU A 111 30.02 -3.43 3.44
N ASP A 112 30.88 -4.08 2.69
CA ASP A 112 30.62 -4.41 1.28
C ASP A 112 29.50 -5.45 1.14
N LYS A 113 29.40 -6.38 2.09
CA LYS A 113 28.34 -7.38 2.18
C LYS A 113 27.66 -7.27 3.53
N ASP A 114 26.36 -7.02 3.51
CA ASP A 114 25.60 -6.82 4.73
C ASP A 114 24.24 -7.51 4.68
N ASN A 115 23.72 -7.84 5.87
CA ASN A 115 22.32 -8.21 6.08
C ASN A 115 21.65 -7.07 6.85
N ILE A 116 21.00 -6.19 6.11
CA ILE A 116 20.26 -5.06 6.67
C ILE A 116 18.88 -5.55 7.06
N THR A 117 18.46 -5.28 8.29
CA THR A 117 17.11 -5.61 8.77
C THR A 117 16.32 -4.34 9.00
N ILE A 118 15.08 -4.34 8.52
CA ILE A 118 14.13 -3.24 8.68
C ILE A 118 12.88 -3.81 9.34
N GLU A 119 12.51 -3.26 10.49
CA GLU A 119 11.39 -3.73 11.30
C GLU A 119 10.49 -2.57 11.72
N TYR A 120 9.20 -2.87 11.84
CA TYR A 120 8.21 -1.94 12.38
C TYR A 120 7.24 -2.66 13.32
N TRP A 121 6.81 -1.92 14.34
CA TRP A 121 5.81 -2.36 15.30
C TRP A 121 4.71 -1.33 15.42
N GLY A 122 3.52 -1.80 15.71
CA GLY A 122 2.35 -0.97 15.89
C GLY A 122 1.14 -1.75 16.39
N THR A 123 -0.04 -1.21 16.14
CA THR A 123 -1.31 -1.80 16.56
C THR A 123 -2.31 -1.71 15.43
N ALA A 124 -3.03 -2.80 15.18
CA ALA A 124 -4.16 -2.83 14.28
C ALA A 124 -5.40 -2.17 14.91
N ASP A 125 -6.38 -1.78 14.09
CA ASP A 125 -7.59 -1.09 14.55
C ASP A 125 -8.46 -1.95 15.49
N ASN A 126 -8.31 -3.27 15.42
CA ASN A 126 -8.95 -4.22 16.36
C ASN A 126 -8.17 -4.41 17.67
N GLY A 127 -7.06 -3.66 17.88
CA GLY A 127 -6.23 -3.72 19.08
C GLY A 127 -5.13 -4.78 19.05
N GLU A 128 -5.04 -5.60 18.01
CA GLU A 128 -3.98 -6.62 17.89
C GLU A 128 -2.62 -5.97 17.63
N PRO A 129 -1.53 -6.51 18.22
CA PRO A 129 -0.19 -6.04 17.93
C PRO A 129 0.22 -6.42 16.51
N VAL A 130 0.90 -5.49 15.83
CA VAL A 130 1.45 -5.69 14.48
C VAL A 130 2.97 -5.63 14.55
N HIS A 131 3.64 -6.59 13.91
CA HIS A 131 5.08 -6.59 13.69
C HIS A 131 5.38 -7.02 12.25
N ILE A 132 6.11 -6.20 11.53
CA ILE A 132 6.55 -6.50 10.16
C ILE A 132 8.07 -6.36 10.05
N ARG A 133 8.68 -7.21 9.22
CA ARG A 133 10.12 -7.27 9.02
C ARG A 133 10.47 -7.54 7.57
N ARG A 134 11.57 -6.94 7.10
CA ARG A 134 12.28 -7.29 5.87
C ARG A 134 13.77 -7.35 6.10
N THR A 135 14.41 -8.29 5.42
CA THR A 135 15.86 -8.38 5.36
C THR A 135 16.32 -8.05 3.94
N VAL A 136 17.34 -7.24 3.84
CA VAL A 136 17.98 -6.86 2.58
C VAL A 136 19.42 -7.37 2.62
N LYS A 137 19.75 -8.27 1.72
CA LYS A 137 21.14 -8.68 1.51
C LYS A 137 21.78 -7.77 0.48
N THR A 138 22.93 -7.22 0.82
CA THR A 138 23.69 -6.34 -0.07
C THR A 138 25.07 -6.91 -0.39
N SER A 139 25.59 -6.59 -1.58
CA SER A 139 26.97 -6.86 -1.99
C SER A 139 27.38 -5.76 -2.97
N GLY A 140 28.04 -4.71 -2.49
CA GLY A 140 28.25 -3.48 -3.24
C GLY A 140 26.90 -2.92 -3.74
N ALA A 141 26.78 -2.62 -5.02
CA ALA A 141 25.54 -2.12 -5.63
C ALA A 141 24.41 -3.16 -5.76
N LYS A 142 24.71 -4.46 -5.55
CA LYS A 142 23.70 -5.52 -5.68
C LYS A 142 22.86 -5.60 -4.41
N VAL A 143 21.53 -5.60 -4.59
CA VAL A 143 20.54 -5.68 -3.53
C VAL A 143 19.59 -6.86 -3.77
N THR A 144 19.31 -7.64 -2.74
CA THR A 144 18.32 -8.73 -2.75
C THR A 144 17.42 -8.61 -1.52
N VAL A 145 16.13 -8.48 -1.73
CA VAL A 145 15.11 -8.43 -0.67
C VAL A 145 14.63 -9.84 -0.35
N GLN A 146 14.49 -10.16 0.95
CA GLN A 146 14.05 -11.45 1.49
C GLN A 146 12.84 -11.30 2.40
#